data_9759d63ef294aee2428a571c72bde786
#
_entry.id   9759d63ef294aee2428a571c72bde786
#
_cell.length_a   1.000
_cell.length_b   1.000
_cell.length_c   1.000
_cell.angle_alpha   90.00
_cell.angle_beta   90.00
_cell.angle_gamma   90.00
#
_symmetry.space_group_name_H-M   'P 1'
#
loop_
_entity.id
_entity.type
_entity.pdbx_description
1 polymer ?
#
loop_
_entity_poly.entity_id
_entity_poly.type
_entity_poly.pdbx_seq_one_letter_code
_entity_poly.pdbx_strand_id
1 'polypeptide(L)'
;MVKGEAQTSSVNLKWVNCPTKILGIHFSYDEKANNELNFNLKLKRLQSNLDIWCSRDLTLFGKVLIIKTMGISSLVYSAANIDVPSEVINVVKSKIFRFLWKNKRDKIKREGLYQDYEKGGLRMVDFETMIKALRLAWISRLLQERQANWKTVPVHFFSKLGGLNFLLTCNYDVKYCENLPRFYRDILSFFSILKSLYEDETCKRDLILYNNKEY
;
A
#
# COMPACT_ATOMS: atom_id res chain seq x y z
N MET A 1 -9.49 23.86 -12.12
CA MET A 1 -10.89 24.24 -11.82
C MET A 1 -11.75 23.85 -12.99
N VAL A 2 -12.45 22.71 -12.93
CA VAL A 2 -13.40 22.32 -13.97
C VAL A 2 -14.78 22.74 -13.45
N LYS A 3 -15.33 23.81 -13.99
CA LYS A 3 -16.72 24.15 -13.86
C LYS A 3 -17.50 23.21 -14.79
N GLY A 4 -17.95 22.07 -14.25
CA GLY A 4 -18.97 21.26 -14.93
C GLY A 4 -20.34 21.86 -14.65
N GLU A 5 -21.11 22.12 -15.71
CA GLU A 5 -22.51 22.47 -15.61
C GLU A 5 -23.27 21.38 -14.87
N ALA A 6 -23.94 21.77 -13.80
CA ALA A 6 -24.75 20.86 -12.98
C ALA A 6 -25.97 20.44 -13.80
N GLN A 7 -25.96 19.22 -14.32
CA GLN A 7 -27.21 18.55 -14.66
C GLN A 7 -28.02 18.39 -13.38
N THR A 8 -29.20 18.99 -13.34
CA THR A 8 -30.17 18.89 -12.26
C THR A 8 -30.65 17.45 -12.15
N SER A 9 -29.93 16.62 -11.42
CA SER A 9 -30.44 15.35 -10.93
C SER A 9 -31.33 15.64 -9.70
N SER A 10 -32.43 14.96 -9.56
CA SER A 10 -33.40 15.05 -8.45
C SER A 10 -32.84 14.55 -7.10
N VAL A 11 -31.54 14.41 -6.99
CA VAL A 11 -30.85 13.97 -5.78
C VAL A 11 -30.43 15.21 -4.99
N ASN A 12 -30.97 15.37 -3.80
CA ASN A 12 -30.67 16.47 -2.89
C ASN A 12 -29.29 16.21 -2.26
N LEU A 13 -28.20 16.63 -2.95
CA LEU A 13 -26.84 16.46 -2.49
C LEU A 13 -26.48 17.57 -1.50
N LYS A 14 -26.22 17.19 -0.25
CA LYS A 14 -25.72 18.10 0.77
C LYS A 14 -24.20 18.18 0.70
N TRP A 15 -23.67 19.33 0.31
CA TRP A 15 -22.23 19.59 0.35
C TRP A 15 -21.76 19.78 1.80
N VAL A 16 -20.75 19.02 2.20
CA VAL A 16 -20.20 19.05 3.55
C VAL A 16 -18.73 19.48 3.46
N ASN A 17 -18.40 20.58 4.14
CA ASN A 17 -17.03 21.12 4.17
C ASN A 17 -16.17 20.53 5.32
N CYS A 18 -16.71 19.59 6.09
CA CYS A 18 -15.97 18.94 7.17
C CYS A 18 -15.45 17.56 6.74
N PRO A 19 -14.40 17.06 7.40
CA PRO A 19 -13.91 15.71 7.14
C PRO A 19 -15.03 14.67 7.32
N THR A 20 -15.21 13.82 6.31
CA THR A 20 -16.27 12.81 6.31
C THR A 20 -15.65 11.43 6.42
N LYS A 21 -16.22 10.58 7.26
CA LYS A 21 -15.77 9.20 7.45
C LYS A 21 -16.61 8.24 6.60
N ILE A 22 -15.97 7.52 5.68
CA ILE A 22 -16.59 6.52 4.81
C ILE A 22 -15.87 5.20 5.00
N LEU A 23 -16.59 4.14 5.36
CA LEU A 23 -16.05 2.79 5.58
C LEU A 23 -14.77 2.75 6.45
N GLY A 24 -14.73 3.60 7.48
CA GLY A 24 -13.61 3.64 8.42
C GLY A 24 -12.42 4.50 8.01
N ILE A 25 -12.47 5.14 6.84
CA ILE A 25 -11.47 6.09 6.33
C ILE A 25 -12.05 7.49 6.36
N HIS A 26 -11.25 8.45 6.81
CA HIS A 26 -11.59 9.87 6.79
C HIS A 26 -11.13 10.49 5.47
N PHE A 27 -12.02 11.26 4.85
CA PHE A 27 -11.76 12.03 3.65
C PHE A 27 -11.88 13.52 3.97
N SER A 28 -10.87 14.30 3.63
CA SER A 28 -10.81 15.73 3.80
C SER A 28 -10.24 16.38 2.54
N TYR A 29 -10.61 17.63 2.28
CA TYR A 29 -9.98 18.43 1.22
C TYR A 29 -8.54 18.84 1.59
N ASP A 30 -8.24 18.94 2.88
CA ASP A 30 -6.88 19.17 3.36
C ASP A 30 -6.16 17.81 3.52
N GLU A 31 -5.11 17.63 2.73
CA GLU A 31 -4.31 16.41 2.73
C GLU A 31 -3.65 16.17 4.09
N LYS A 32 -3.20 17.22 4.77
CA LYS A 32 -2.59 17.12 6.10
C LYS A 32 -3.59 16.64 7.13
N ALA A 33 -4.77 17.24 7.17
CA ALA A 33 -5.86 16.80 8.06
C ALA A 33 -6.29 15.37 7.74
N ASN A 34 -6.35 14.99 6.46
CA ASN A 34 -6.66 13.64 6.02
C ASN A 34 -5.65 12.61 6.55
N ASN A 35 -4.36 12.92 6.46
CA ASN A 35 -3.29 12.07 6.94
C ASN A 35 -3.32 11.93 8.48
N GLU A 36 -3.51 13.02 9.19
CA GLU A 36 -3.61 13.03 10.65
C GLU A 36 -4.79 12.19 11.16
N LEU A 37 -5.96 12.35 10.58
CA LEU A 37 -7.17 11.61 10.97
C LEU A 37 -7.06 10.11 10.70
N ASN A 38 -6.37 9.72 9.64
CA ASN A 38 -6.27 8.31 9.25
C ASN A 38 -5.11 7.56 9.91
N PHE A 39 -4.03 8.25 10.30
CA PHE A 39 -2.82 7.58 10.80
C PHE A 39 -2.50 7.87 12.26
N ASN A 40 -2.74 9.07 12.80
CA ASN A 40 -2.29 9.42 14.15
C ASN A 40 -2.82 8.48 15.24
N LEU A 41 -4.12 8.17 15.22
CA LEU A 41 -4.72 7.26 16.18
C LEU A 41 -4.16 5.83 16.04
N LYS A 42 -3.88 5.40 14.82
CA LYS A 42 -3.31 4.09 14.52
C LYS A 42 -1.86 3.98 14.96
N LEU A 43 -1.08 5.06 14.79
CA LEU A 43 0.30 5.14 15.29
C LEU A 43 0.37 5.13 16.82
N LYS A 44 -0.60 5.77 17.50
CA LYS A 44 -0.74 5.67 18.96
C LYS A 44 -1.08 4.25 19.39
N ARG A 45 -2.03 3.60 18.71
CA ARG A 45 -2.40 2.20 18.98
C ARG A 45 -1.25 1.24 18.71
N LEU A 46 -0.51 1.43 17.63
CA LEU A 46 0.72 0.68 17.35
C LEU A 46 1.69 0.80 18.53
N GLN A 47 1.96 2.03 19.00
CA GLN A 47 2.87 2.25 20.12
C GLN A 47 2.37 1.54 21.38
N SER A 48 1.11 1.75 21.77
CA SER A 48 0.53 1.12 22.96
C SER A 48 0.61 -0.41 22.91
N ASN A 49 0.33 -1.00 21.75
CA ASN A 49 0.45 -2.45 21.58
C ASN A 49 1.90 -2.92 21.77
N LEU A 50 2.86 -2.23 21.18
CA LEU A 50 4.28 -2.60 21.33
C LEU A 50 4.78 -2.39 22.77
N ASP A 51 4.32 -1.34 23.46
CA ASP A 51 4.71 -1.05 24.85
C ASP A 51 4.22 -2.12 25.81
N ILE A 52 2.99 -2.62 25.65
CA ILE A 52 2.44 -3.74 26.45
C ILE A 52 3.33 -4.98 26.34
N TRP A 53 3.87 -5.25 25.16
CA TRP A 53 4.70 -6.41 24.90
C TRP A 53 6.20 -6.17 25.18
N CYS A 54 6.62 -4.91 25.29
CA CYS A 54 8.02 -4.57 25.54
C CYS A 54 8.52 -5.03 26.92
N SER A 55 7.64 -5.05 27.92
CA SER A 55 7.93 -5.49 29.29
C SER A 55 8.11 -7.02 29.39
N ARG A 56 7.64 -7.77 28.41
CA ARG A 56 7.74 -9.24 28.40
C ARG A 56 9.08 -9.69 27.82
N ASP A 57 9.59 -10.79 28.35
CA ASP A 57 10.84 -11.35 27.85
C ASP A 57 10.60 -12.25 26.62
N LEU A 58 10.40 -11.60 25.48
CA LEU A 58 10.13 -12.26 24.21
C LEU A 58 11.44 -12.55 23.47
N THR A 59 11.50 -13.74 22.87
CA THR A 59 12.51 -14.06 21.87
C THR A 59 12.38 -13.14 20.66
N LEU A 60 13.41 -13.07 19.81
CA LEU A 60 13.38 -12.27 18.59
C LEU A 60 12.24 -12.70 17.64
N PHE A 61 11.99 -14.02 17.53
CA PHE A 61 10.85 -14.58 16.81
C PHE A 61 9.51 -14.10 17.38
N GLY A 62 9.34 -14.17 18.69
CA GLY A 62 8.13 -13.69 19.36
C GLY A 62 7.87 -12.21 19.09
N LYS A 63 8.91 -11.39 19.12
CA LYS A 63 8.79 -9.96 18.78
C LYS A 63 8.36 -9.73 17.34
N VAL A 64 8.95 -10.46 16.38
CA VAL A 64 8.54 -10.36 14.96
C VAL A 64 7.07 -10.76 14.78
N LEU A 65 6.62 -11.80 15.49
CA LEU A 65 5.22 -12.21 15.47
C LEU A 65 4.29 -11.11 16.01
N ILE A 66 4.63 -10.49 17.15
CA ILE A 66 3.87 -9.36 17.71
C ILE A 66 3.84 -8.17 16.75
N ILE A 67 4.95 -7.82 16.09
CA ILE A 67 5.01 -6.78 15.09
C ILE A 67 4.00 -7.05 13.96
N LYS A 68 3.96 -8.27 13.45
CA LYS A 68 3.06 -8.65 12.37
C LYS A 68 1.59 -8.61 12.78
N THR A 69 1.26 -9.24 13.91
CA THR A 69 -0.13 -9.50 14.31
C THR A 69 -0.78 -8.32 15.03
N MET A 70 -0.05 -7.65 15.91
CA MET A 70 -0.58 -6.60 16.77
C MET A 70 -0.12 -5.19 16.33
N GLY A 71 1.05 -5.11 15.69
CA GLY A 71 1.63 -3.85 15.25
C GLY A 71 1.08 -3.41 13.88
N ILE A 72 1.60 -4.01 12.84
CA ILE A 72 1.33 -3.59 11.45
C ILE A 72 -0.13 -3.83 11.03
N SER A 73 -0.77 -4.88 11.54
CA SER A 73 -2.15 -5.25 11.17
C SER A 73 -3.14 -4.09 11.25
N SER A 74 -3.01 -3.22 12.25
CA SER A 74 -3.88 -2.06 12.42
C SER A 74 -3.75 -1.00 11.32
N LEU A 75 -2.64 -1.00 10.58
CA LEU A 75 -2.33 -0.04 9.51
C LEU A 75 -2.69 -0.58 8.12
N VAL A 76 -2.80 -1.90 7.96
CA VAL A 76 -3.00 -2.58 6.65
C VAL A 76 -4.19 -2.01 5.88
N TYR A 77 -5.33 -1.88 6.54
CA TYR A 77 -6.56 -1.40 5.89
C TYR A 77 -6.41 0.01 5.33
N SER A 78 -5.84 0.93 6.10
CA SER A 78 -5.59 2.30 5.60
C SER A 78 -4.53 2.32 4.52
N ALA A 79 -3.43 1.59 4.70
CA ALA A 79 -2.34 1.51 3.73
C ALA A 79 -2.77 0.92 2.38
N ALA A 80 -3.77 0.02 2.38
CA ALA A 80 -4.32 -0.55 1.16
C ALA A 80 -5.20 0.42 0.36
N ASN A 81 -5.83 1.40 1.03
CA ASN A 81 -6.89 2.21 0.42
C ASN A 81 -6.52 3.68 0.23
N ILE A 82 -5.59 4.21 1.01
CA ILE A 82 -5.15 5.61 0.92
C ILE A 82 -3.62 5.70 0.85
N ASP A 83 -3.14 6.85 0.41
CA ASP A 83 -1.70 7.09 0.37
C ASP A 83 -1.13 7.19 1.76
N VAL A 84 0.05 6.57 1.95
CA VAL A 84 0.76 6.59 3.22
C VAL A 84 1.92 7.58 3.10
N PRO A 85 1.93 8.66 3.88
CA PRO A 85 3.03 9.62 3.87
C PRO A 85 4.35 8.97 4.27
N SER A 86 5.45 9.47 3.70
CA SER A 86 6.81 9.00 4.02
C SER A 86 7.15 9.15 5.51
N GLU A 87 6.64 10.21 6.14
CA GLU A 87 6.78 10.45 7.58
C GLU A 87 6.14 9.33 8.40
N VAL A 88 4.95 8.87 8.00
CA VAL A 88 4.25 7.76 8.65
C VAL A 88 5.05 6.46 8.50
N ILE A 89 5.57 6.19 7.31
CA ILE A 89 6.41 5.02 7.05
C ILE A 89 7.64 5.03 7.96
N ASN A 90 8.33 6.16 8.05
CA ASN A 90 9.52 6.33 8.89
C ASN A 90 9.21 6.17 10.38
N VAL A 91 8.08 6.72 10.84
CA VAL A 91 7.63 6.57 12.23
C VAL A 91 7.32 5.11 12.54
N VAL A 92 6.61 4.40 11.67
CA VAL A 92 6.31 2.97 11.83
C VAL A 92 7.61 2.16 11.89
N LYS A 93 8.52 2.34 10.94
CA LYS A 93 9.84 1.69 10.93
C LYS A 93 10.59 1.96 12.24
N SER A 94 10.65 3.20 12.69
CA SER A 94 11.34 3.57 13.94
C SER A 94 10.74 2.86 15.15
N LYS A 95 9.40 2.86 15.31
CA LYS A 95 8.72 2.19 16.43
C LYS A 95 8.96 0.69 16.45
N ILE A 96 8.91 0.03 15.30
CA ILE A 96 9.14 -1.40 15.14
C ILE A 96 10.57 -1.76 15.57
N PHE A 97 11.58 -1.06 15.07
CA PHE A 97 12.98 -1.35 15.40
C PHE A 97 13.33 -1.02 16.84
N ARG A 98 12.74 0.05 17.42
CA ARG A 98 12.86 0.33 18.85
C ARG A 98 12.32 -0.81 19.73
N PHE A 99 11.16 -1.35 19.38
CA PHE A 99 10.59 -2.51 20.06
C PHE A 99 11.48 -3.76 19.92
N LEU A 100 11.93 -4.03 18.68
CA LEU A 100 12.75 -5.21 18.40
C LEU A 100 14.02 -5.24 19.24
N TRP A 101 14.71 -4.11 19.35
CA TRP A 101 16.00 -3.99 20.02
C TRP A 101 15.94 -3.38 21.43
N LYS A 102 14.75 -3.24 22.03
CA LYS A 102 14.56 -2.61 23.35
C LYS A 102 15.29 -1.26 23.43
N ASN A 103 15.08 -0.39 22.46
CA ASN A 103 15.72 0.92 22.30
C ASN A 103 17.28 0.91 22.16
N LYS A 104 17.86 -0.25 21.92
CA LYS A 104 19.32 -0.38 21.65
C LYS A 104 19.59 -0.31 20.13
N ARG A 105 20.86 -0.24 19.76
CA ARG A 105 21.26 -0.27 18.33
C ARG A 105 20.89 -1.59 17.68
N ASP A 106 20.64 -1.53 16.38
CA ASP A 106 20.35 -2.70 15.56
C ASP A 106 21.55 -3.67 15.65
N LYS A 107 21.27 -4.92 16.01
CA LYS A 107 22.29 -5.97 16.16
C LYS A 107 22.53 -6.74 14.86
N ILE A 108 21.60 -6.70 13.95
CA ILE A 108 21.60 -7.38 12.66
C ILE A 108 21.18 -6.38 11.60
N LYS A 109 21.74 -6.49 10.40
CA LYS A 109 21.27 -5.69 9.25
C LYS A 109 19.80 -5.95 8.99
N ARG A 110 19.03 -4.89 8.70
CA ARG A 110 17.57 -4.96 8.53
C ARG A 110 17.16 -5.89 7.41
N GLU A 111 17.92 -5.89 6.32
CA GLU A 111 17.71 -6.76 5.15
C GLU A 111 17.73 -8.25 5.55
N GLY A 112 18.61 -8.63 6.48
CA GLY A 112 18.68 -10.00 6.99
C GLY A 112 17.44 -10.43 7.76
N LEU A 113 16.75 -9.49 8.44
CA LEU A 113 15.52 -9.79 9.18
C LEU A 113 14.33 -10.07 8.25
N TYR A 114 14.34 -9.49 7.05
CA TYR A 114 13.26 -9.63 6.07
C TYR A 114 13.35 -10.95 5.29
N GLN A 115 14.53 -11.57 5.23
CA GLN A 115 14.77 -12.81 4.49
C GLN A 115 13.98 -14.00 5.06
N ASP A 116 13.87 -15.04 4.26
CA ASP A 116 13.28 -16.31 4.64
C ASP A 116 14.09 -17.04 5.71
N TYR A 117 13.42 -17.92 6.43
CA TYR A 117 14.04 -18.75 7.49
C TYR A 117 15.18 -19.60 6.95
N GLU A 118 15.06 -20.11 5.73
CA GLU A 118 16.07 -20.92 5.05
C GLU A 118 17.38 -20.14 4.81
N LYS A 119 17.27 -18.81 4.66
CA LYS A 119 18.40 -17.88 4.52
C LYS A 119 18.84 -17.26 5.85
N GLY A 120 18.38 -17.82 6.98
CA GLY A 120 18.67 -17.30 8.31
C GLY A 120 17.91 -16.03 8.70
N GLY A 121 16.90 -15.63 7.91
CA GLY A 121 16.05 -14.49 8.20
C GLY A 121 14.89 -14.80 9.15
N LEU A 122 14.07 -13.81 9.43
CA LEU A 122 12.92 -13.94 10.32
C LEU A 122 11.59 -13.68 9.59
N ARG A 123 11.60 -13.55 8.28
CA ARG A 123 10.43 -13.14 7.47
C ARG A 123 9.73 -11.92 8.06
N MET A 124 10.49 -11.00 8.63
CA MET A 124 9.93 -9.76 9.17
C MET A 124 9.33 -8.94 8.03
N VAL A 125 8.20 -8.27 8.28
CA VAL A 125 7.55 -7.44 7.26
C VAL A 125 8.25 -6.10 7.18
N ASP A 126 8.76 -5.75 6.00
CA ASP A 126 9.08 -4.36 5.68
C ASP A 126 7.78 -3.62 5.33
N PHE A 127 7.46 -2.59 6.12
CA PHE A 127 6.19 -1.89 5.99
C PHE A 127 6.03 -1.17 4.64
N GLU A 128 7.12 -0.63 4.11
CA GLU A 128 7.12 0.03 2.80
C GLU A 128 6.87 -0.95 1.65
N THR A 129 7.57 -2.09 1.66
CA THR A 129 7.37 -3.16 0.67
C THR A 129 5.96 -3.73 0.75
N MET A 130 5.40 -3.86 1.96
CA MET A 130 4.02 -4.27 2.14
C MET A 130 3.03 -3.30 1.51
N ILE A 131 3.23 -1.97 1.64
CA ILE A 131 2.39 -0.96 0.98
C ILE A 131 2.44 -1.15 -0.54
N LYS A 132 3.64 -1.32 -1.11
CA LYS A 132 3.82 -1.57 -2.55
C LYS A 132 3.07 -2.82 -2.99
N ALA A 133 3.19 -3.91 -2.24
CA ALA A 133 2.47 -5.16 -2.52
C ALA A 133 0.94 -5.00 -2.45
N LEU A 134 0.42 -4.26 -1.45
CA LEU A 134 -1.00 -3.95 -1.35
C LEU A 134 -1.52 -3.14 -2.55
N ARG A 135 -0.71 -2.22 -3.07
CA ARG A 135 -1.02 -1.47 -4.30
C ARG A 135 -1.02 -2.38 -5.53
N LEU A 136 0.00 -3.21 -5.68
CA LEU A 136 0.09 -4.16 -6.79
C LEU A 136 -1.07 -5.17 -6.81
N ALA A 137 -1.59 -5.57 -5.66
CA ALA A 137 -2.76 -6.43 -5.57
C ALA A 137 -4.01 -5.86 -6.27
N TRP A 138 -4.09 -4.54 -6.50
CA TRP A 138 -5.16 -3.93 -7.28
C TRP A 138 -5.11 -4.31 -8.76
N ILE A 139 -3.93 -4.53 -9.33
CA ILE A 139 -3.79 -5.01 -10.72
C ILE A 139 -4.47 -6.37 -10.84
N SER A 140 -4.16 -7.31 -9.94
CA SER A 140 -4.80 -8.63 -9.93
C SER A 140 -6.33 -8.54 -9.84
N ARG A 141 -6.87 -7.63 -9.01
CA ARG A 141 -8.31 -7.41 -8.90
C ARG A 141 -8.92 -6.82 -10.18
N LEU A 142 -8.19 -5.92 -10.85
CA LEU A 142 -8.64 -5.32 -12.12
C LEU A 142 -8.71 -6.35 -13.24
N LEU A 143 -7.78 -7.31 -13.24
CA LEU A 143 -7.67 -8.36 -14.26
C LEU A 143 -8.68 -9.50 -14.08
N GLN A 144 -9.31 -9.62 -12.91
CA GLN A 144 -10.35 -10.64 -12.72
C GLN A 144 -11.50 -10.42 -13.72
N GLU A 145 -12.02 -11.49 -14.31
CA GLU A 145 -13.12 -11.43 -15.30
C GLU A 145 -14.45 -10.94 -14.72
N ARG A 146 -14.62 -11.03 -13.38
CA ARG A 146 -15.84 -10.60 -12.70
C ARG A 146 -16.12 -9.13 -12.99
N GLN A 147 -17.25 -8.86 -13.61
CA GLN A 147 -17.74 -7.49 -13.79
C GLN A 147 -18.09 -6.87 -12.42
N ALA A 148 -17.61 -5.66 -12.20
CA ALA A 148 -17.88 -4.92 -10.97
C ALA A 148 -17.88 -3.41 -11.27
N ASN A 149 -18.86 -2.70 -10.76
CA ASN A 149 -19.08 -1.27 -11.06
C ASN A 149 -17.84 -0.40 -10.73
N TRP A 150 -17.07 -0.76 -9.71
CA TRP A 150 -15.86 -0.02 -9.35
C TRP A 150 -14.77 -0.03 -10.43
N LYS A 151 -14.76 -1.02 -11.31
CA LYS A 151 -13.79 -1.13 -12.41
C LYS A 151 -13.98 -0.04 -13.48
N THR A 152 -15.17 0.54 -13.57
CA THR A 152 -15.47 1.59 -14.55
C THR A 152 -14.54 2.79 -14.39
N VAL A 153 -14.23 3.18 -13.16
CA VAL A 153 -13.37 4.34 -12.87
C VAL A 153 -11.91 4.10 -13.33
N PRO A 154 -11.19 3.07 -12.88
CA PRO A 154 -9.83 2.82 -13.35
C PRO A 154 -9.77 2.54 -14.86
N VAL A 155 -10.73 1.82 -15.43
CA VAL A 155 -10.79 1.57 -16.88
C VAL A 155 -10.89 2.89 -17.66
N HIS A 156 -11.73 3.84 -17.21
CA HIS A 156 -11.82 5.16 -17.82
C HIS A 156 -10.48 5.91 -17.81
N PHE A 157 -9.74 5.86 -16.72
CA PHE A 157 -8.43 6.51 -16.66
C PHE A 157 -7.39 5.81 -17.54
N PHE A 158 -7.33 4.48 -17.50
CA PHE A 158 -6.36 3.72 -18.27
C PHE A 158 -6.64 3.73 -19.77
N SER A 159 -7.90 3.79 -20.20
CA SER A 159 -8.25 3.87 -21.63
C SER A 159 -7.67 5.10 -22.33
N LYS A 160 -7.49 6.20 -21.60
CA LYS A 160 -6.84 7.42 -22.13
C LYS A 160 -5.35 7.25 -22.44
N LEU A 161 -4.73 6.20 -21.88
CA LEU A 161 -3.31 5.88 -22.04
C LEU A 161 -3.08 4.58 -22.83
N GLY A 162 -4.04 4.15 -23.63
CA GLY A 162 -3.95 2.92 -24.41
C GLY A 162 -4.52 1.68 -23.75
N GLY A 163 -5.10 1.81 -22.56
CA GLY A 163 -5.74 0.72 -21.82
C GLY A 163 -4.79 -0.05 -20.90
N LEU A 164 -5.40 -0.80 -19.98
CA LEU A 164 -4.64 -1.54 -18.95
C LEU A 164 -3.67 -2.55 -19.59
N ASN A 165 -4.10 -3.23 -20.64
CA ASN A 165 -3.28 -4.23 -21.32
C ASN A 165 -1.98 -3.61 -21.87
N PHE A 166 -2.09 -2.49 -22.57
CA PHE A 166 -0.94 -1.72 -23.05
C PHE A 166 0.00 -1.34 -21.89
N LEU A 167 -0.56 -0.81 -20.80
CA LEU A 167 0.22 -0.36 -19.64
C LEU A 167 0.94 -1.50 -18.91
N LEU A 168 0.44 -2.73 -19.02
CA LEU A 168 1.09 -3.89 -18.39
C LEU A 168 2.11 -4.58 -19.30
N THR A 169 1.93 -4.54 -20.62
CA THR A 169 2.78 -5.27 -21.57
C THR A 169 3.90 -4.42 -22.16
N CYS A 170 3.63 -3.13 -22.43
CA CYS A 170 4.60 -2.25 -23.06
C CYS A 170 5.56 -1.61 -22.06
N ASN A 171 6.75 -1.28 -22.54
CA ASN A 171 7.70 -0.44 -21.81
C ASN A 171 7.40 1.03 -22.15
N TYR A 172 7.16 1.84 -21.12
CA TYR A 172 6.90 3.28 -21.25
C TYR A 172 7.54 4.01 -20.07
N ASP A 173 7.85 5.29 -20.26
CA ASP A 173 8.29 6.14 -19.15
C ASP A 173 7.09 6.45 -18.23
N VAL A 174 7.27 6.29 -16.92
CA VAL A 174 6.23 6.59 -15.90
C VAL A 174 5.71 8.02 -16.00
N LYS A 175 6.45 8.93 -16.62
CA LYS A 175 6.00 10.31 -16.93
C LYS A 175 4.72 10.36 -17.77
N TYR A 176 4.47 9.39 -18.64
CA TYR A 176 3.21 9.29 -19.37
C TYR A 176 1.99 9.15 -18.47
N CYS A 177 2.21 8.72 -17.23
CA CYS A 177 1.16 8.50 -16.24
C CYS A 177 0.90 9.72 -15.34
N GLU A 178 1.56 10.87 -15.54
CA GLU A 178 1.44 12.06 -14.67
C GLU A 178 0.00 12.58 -14.57
N ASN A 179 -0.80 12.43 -15.62
CA ASN A 179 -2.20 12.85 -15.65
C ASN A 179 -3.15 11.86 -14.91
N LEU A 180 -2.65 10.73 -14.44
CA LEU A 180 -3.44 9.81 -13.63
C LEU A 180 -3.54 10.30 -12.16
N PRO A 181 -4.65 9.99 -11.48
CA PRO A 181 -4.69 10.10 -10.03
C PRO A 181 -3.51 9.37 -9.38
N ARG A 182 -2.93 9.96 -8.33
CA ARG A 182 -1.73 9.46 -7.67
C ARG A 182 -1.80 7.96 -7.34
N PHE A 183 -2.96 7.51 -6.87
CA PHE A 183 -3.21 6.10 -6.56
C PHE A 183 -2.88 5.16 -7.74
N TYR A 184 -3.38 5.46 -8.94
CA TYR A 184 -3.16 4.63 -10.13
C TYR A 184 -1.73 4.77 -10.68
N ARG A 185 -1.16 5.96 -10.58
CA ARG A 185 0.24 6.21 -10.96
C ARG A 185 1.19 5.39 -10.09
N ASP A 186 0.97 5.35 -8.78
CA ASP A 186 1.79 4.56 -7.85
C ASP A 186 1.69 3.05 -8.16
N ILE A 187 0.50 2.54 -8.47
CA ILE A 187 0.31 1.14 -8.88
C ILE A 187 1.16 0.80 -10.11
N LEU A 188 1.10 1.64 -11.14
CA LEU A 188 1.85 1.42 -12.39
C LEU A 188 3.36 1.58 -12.18
N SER A 189 3.78 2.54 -11.37
CA SER A 189 5.19 2.72 -11.00
C SER A 189 5.75 1.50 -10.28
N PHE A 190 5.03 0.96 -9.30
CA PHE A 190 5.46 -0.25 -8.58
C PHE A 190 5.44 -1.49 -9.48
N PHE A 191 4.51 -1.56 -10.42
CA PHE A 191 4.47 -2.64 -11.41
C PHE A 191 5.67 -2.57 -12.37
N SER A 192 6.05 -1.38 -12.83
CA SER A 192 7.23 -1.17 -13.67
C SER A 192 8.52 -1.63 -12.97
N ILE A 193 8.67 -1.31 -11.68
CA ILE A 193 9.81 -1.79 -10.87
C ILE A 193 9.80 -3.32 -10.77
N LEU A 194 8.63 -3.91 -10.49
CA LEU A 194 8.50 -5.36 -10.42
C LEU A 194 8.88 -6.01 -11.76
N LYS A 195 8.38 -5.47 -12.87
CA LYS A 195 8.67 -5.96 -14.22
C LYS A 195 10.18 -5.94 -14.51
N SER A 196 10.89 -4.84 -14.20
CA SER A 196 12.33 -4.74 -14.41
C SER A 196 13.13 -5.78 -13.60
N LEU A 197 12.73 -6.05 -12.36
CA LEU A 197 13.39 -7.07 -11.52
C LEU A 197 13.25 -8.49 -12.09
N TYR A 198 12.14 -8.78 -12.78
CA TYR A 198 11.92 -10.07 -13.41
C TYR A 198 12.56 -10.19 -14.81
N GLU A 199 12.72 -9.09 -15.52
CA GLU A 199 13.44 -9.08 -16.80
C GLU A 199 14.93 -9.34 -16.63
N ASP A 200 15.52 -8.93 -15.50
CA ASP A 200 16.94 -9.21 -15.13
C ASP A 200 17.16 -10.66 -14.70
N GLU A 201 16.16 -11.30 -14.11
CA GLU A 201 16.21 -12.73 -13.81
C GLU A 201 15.66 -13.50 -15.03
N THR A 202 16.49 -14.23 -15.74
CA THR A 202 16.24 -15.01 -16.98
C THR A 202 15.05 -15.98 -16.97
N CYS A 203 14.11 -15.83 -16.07
CA CYS A 203 12.94 -16.67 -15.88
C CYS A 203 11.65 -15.95 -16.26
N LYS A 204 11.43 -15.73 -17.56
CA LYS A 204 10.14 -15.22 -18.10
C LYS A 204 8.95 -16.16 -17.83
N ARG A 205 9.17 -17.35 -17.30
CA ARG A 205 8.12 -18.36 -17.06
C ARG A 205 7.35 -18.14 -15.75
N ASP A 206 7.93 -17.44 -14.78
CA ASP A 206 7.31 -17.27 -13.46
C ASP A 206 6.56 -15.93 -13.30
N LEU A 207 6.48 -15.15 -14.37
CA LEU A 207 5.64 -13.94 -14.43
C LEU A 207 4.17 -14.32 -14.68
N ILE A 208 3.61 -15.12 -13.78
CA ILE A 208 2.17 -15.42 -13.77
C ILE A 208 1.42 -14.26 -13.13
N LEU A 209 1.54 -13.07 -13.69
CA LEU A 209 0.69 -11.95 -13.26
C LEU A 209 -0.47 -11.73 -14.20
N TYR A 210 -0.52 -12.42 -15.35
CA TYR A 210 -1.46 -12.10 -16.38
C TYR A 210 -1.99 -13.34 -17.07
N ASN A 211 -3.29 -13.59 -16.86
CA ASN A 211 -4.21 -14.42 -17.68
C ASN A 211 -3.53 -15.53 -18.52
N ASN A 212 -2.62 -16.27 -17.93
CA ASN A 212 -2.02 -17.41 -18.58
C ASN A 212 -3.01 -18.58 -18.47
N LYS A 213 -3.80 -18.81 -19.54
CA LYS A 213 -4.79 -19.90 -19.62
C LYS A 213 -4.15 -21.28 -19.72
N GLU A 214 -2.83 -21.37 -19.66
CA GLU A 214 -2.08 -22.64 -19.77
C GLU A 214 -1.66 -23.21 -18.40
N TYR A 215 -2.15 -22.64 -17.29
CA TYR A 215 -1.98 -23.17 -15.93
C TYR A 215 -3.29 -23.21 -15.18
#